data_e8bad4e71c21958ba9ca20adbeb17961
#
_entry.id   e8bad4e71c21958ba9ca20adbeb17961
#
_cell.length_a   1.000
_cell.length_b   1.000
_cell.length_c   1.000
_cell.angle_alpha   90.00
_cell.angle_beta   90.00
_cell.angle_gamma   90.00
#
_symmetry.space_group_name_H-M   'P 1'
#
loop_
_entity.id
_entity.type
_entity.pdbx_description
1 polymer ?
#
loop_
_entity_poly.entity_id
_entity_poly.type
_entity_poly.pdbx_seq_one_letter_code
_entity_poly.pdbx_strand_id
1 'polypeptide(L)'
;MEVNFYEMYLEEMALIPVLEAEEEEKVLALAATGDKEAKKRLVEGSLAKVAQMVKEYEGRELPMSDVVQEANVALTAAAAAYDGSQQWQEFLAQEIRQAVEAALEEQKTEAEI
;
A
#
# COMPACT_ATOMS: atom_id res chain seq x y z
N MET A 1 -8.30 25.55 12.89
CA MET A 1 -7.35 25.03 11.89
C MET A 1 -7.64 23.54 11.65
N GLU A 2 -7.97 23.19 10.45
CA GLU A 2 -8.26 21.81 10.13
C GLU A 2 -6.98 21.00 10.04
N VAL A 3 -6.99 19.84 10.66
CA VAL A 3 -5.87 18.92 10.61
C VAL A 3 -6.08 18.01 9.39
N ASN A 4 -5.16 18.05 8.45
CA ASN A 4 -5.24 17.21 7.27
C ASN A 4 -4.77 15.81 7.62
N PHE A 5 -5.70 14.85 7.61
CA PHE A 5 -5.40 13.46 7.92
C PHE A 5 -4.25 12.92 7.09
N TYR A 6 -4.26 13.16 5.78
CA TYR A 6 -3.25 12.60 4.89
C TYR A 6 -1.86 13.15 5.17
N GLU A 7 -1.75 14.46 5.45
CA GLU A 7 -0.46 15.05 5.80
C GLU A 7 0.11 14.44 7.07
N MET A 8 -0.73 14.27 8.10
CA MET A 8 -0.33 13.62 9.33
C MET A 8 0.09 12.17 9.09
N TYR A 9 -0.65 11.46 8.27
CA TYR A 9 -0.35 10.09 7.93
C TYR A 9 1.01 9.96 7.24
N LEU A 10 1.28 10.86 6.26
CA LEU A 10 2.58 10.89 5.58
C LEU A 10 3.73 11.10 6.56
N GLU A 11 3.56 12.03 7.51
CA GLU A 11 4.58 12.31 8.52
C GLU A 11 4.85 11.09 9.39
N GLU A 12 3.80 10.39 9.83
CA GLU A 12 3.93 9.20 10.66
C GLU A 12 4.61 8.06 9.89
N MET A 13 4.21 7.85 8.64
CA MET A 13 4.78 6.78 7.83
C MET A 13 6.25 7.05 7.48
N ALA A 14 6.63 8.33 7.36
CA ALA A 14 8.01 8.70 7.09
C ALA A 14 8.97 8.32 8.24
N LEU A 15 8.44 8.12 9.45
CA LEU A 15 9.24 7.71 10.60
C LEU A 15 9.54 6.21 10.60
N ILE A 16 8.81 5.43 9.81
CA ILE A 16 9.01 3.99 9.73
C ILE A 16 10.15 3.71 8.75
N PRO A 17 11.22 2.99 9.17
CA PRO A 17 12.34 2.74 8.29
C PRO A 17 11.95 1.95 7.05
N VAL A 18 12.40 2.40 5.88
CA VAL A 18 12.26 1.65 4.65
C VAL A 18 13.37 0.59 4.59
N LEU A 19 13.16 -0.44 3.79
CA LEU A 19 14.20 -1.44 3.56
C LEU A 19 15.29 -0.86 2.67
N GLU A 20 16.54 -1.00 3.10
CA GLU A 20 17.67 -0.68 2.24
C GLU A 20 17.75 -1.70 1.11
N ALA A 21 18.38 -1.33 -0.01
CA ALA A 21 18.39 -2.17 -1.21
C ALA A 21 18.86 -3.61 -0.95
N GLU A 22 19.94 -3.79 -0.19
CA GLU A 22 20.46 -5.12 0.14
C GLU A 22 19.51 -5.91 1.02
N GLU A 23 18.92 -5.26 2.00
CA GLU A 23 17.94 -5.89 2.90
C GLU A 23 16.67 -6.25 2.12
N GLU A 24 16.21 -5.36 1.26
CA GLU A 24 15.03 -5.61 0.45
C GLU A 24 15.21 -6.86 -0.41
N GLU A 25 16.36 -7.01 -1.04
CA GLU A 25 16.66 -8.18 -1.87
C GLU A 25 16.55 -9.47 -1.07
N LYS A 26 17.11 -9.49 0.13
CA LYS A 26 17.05 -10.66 1.01
C LYS A 26 15.63 -10.95 1.49
N VAL A 27 14.91 -9.89 1.87
CA VAL A 27 13.53 -10.03 2.34
C VAL A 27 12.64 -10.55 1.22
N LEU A 28 12.81 -10.05 -0.01
CA LEU A 28 12.02 -10.51 -1.16
C LEU A 28 12.30 -11.98 -1.46
N ALA A 29 13.56 -12.40 -1.41
CA ALA A 29 13.92 -13.80 -1.66
C ALA A 29 13.24 -14.73 -0.65
N LEU A 30 13.28 -14.36 0.63
CA LEU A 30 12.64 -15.15 1.69
C LEU A 30 11.11 -15.11 1.59
N ALA A 31 10.54 -13.93 1.33
CA ALA A 31 9.10 -13.79 1.19
C ALA A 31 8.56 -14.65 0.06
N ALA A 32 9.30 -14.76 -1.04
CA ALA A 32 8.93 -15.57 -2.19
C ALA A 32 8.81 -17.05 -1.84
N THR A 33 9.52 -17.52 -0.80
CA THR A 33 9.44 -18.92 -0.35
C THR A 33 8.29 -19.16 0.63
N GLY A 34 7.56 -18.12 1.01
CA GLY A 34 6.47 -18.22 1.99
C GLY A 34 6.87 -17.91 3.41
N ASP A 35 8.08 -17.40 3.64
CA ASP A 35 8.55 -17.06 4.98
C ASP A 35 7.69 -15.94 5.58
N LYS A 36 7.02 -16.23 6.70
CA LYS A 36 6.05 -15.31 7.31
C LYS A 36 6.70 -14.05 7.86
N GLU A 37 7.87 -14.17 8.48
CA GLU A 37 8.57 -13.02 9.03
C GLU A 37 9.04 -12.09 7.92
N ALA A 38 9.50 -12.66 6.80
CA ALA A 38 9.90 -11.87 5.63
C ALA A 38 8.71 -11.14 5.04
N LYS A 39 7.56 -11.78 4.94
CA LYS A 39 6.34 -11.13 4.43
C LYS A 39 5.91 -9.99 5.33
N LYS A 40 5.96 -10.18 6.63
CA LYS A 40 5.67 -9.12 7.61
C LYS A 40 6.64 -7.96 7.46
N ARG A 41 7.91 -8.25 7.31
CA ARG A 41 8.96 -7.24 7.12
C ARG A 41 8.73 -6.45 5.83
N LEU A 42 8.29 -7.13 4.78
CA LEU A 42 7.99 -6.52 3.50
C LEU A 42 6.84 -5.51 3.62
N VAL A 43 5.79 -5.86 4.36
CA VAL A 43 4.68 -4.93 4.64
C VAL A 43 5.21 -3.70 5.38
N GLU A 44 5.91 -3.90 6.48
CA GLU A 44 6.43 -2.80 7.29
C GLU A 44 7.34 -1.88 6.48
N GLY A 45 8.23 -2.46 5.68
CA GLY A 45 9.18 -1.70 4.88
C GLY A 45 8.55 -0.97 3.69
N SER A 46 7.31 -1.30 3.35
CA SER A 46 6.61 -0.68 2.22
C SER A 46 5.61 0.40 2.63
N LEU A 47 5.36 0.58 3.93
CA LEU A 47 4.32 1.50 4.41
C LEU A 47 4.52 2.94 3.95
N ALA A 48 5.74 3.47 4.06
CA ALA A 48 6.01 4.85 3.65
C ALA A 48 5.81 5.03 2.15
N LYS A 49 6.23 4.06 1.36
CA LYS A 49 6.08 4.11 -0.10
C LYS A 49 4.60 4.09 -0.50
N VAL A 50 3.82 3.21 0.12
CA VAL A 50 2.38 3.10 -0.15
C VAL A 50 1.67 4.42 0.20
N ALA A 51 2.05 5.02 1.33
CA ALA A 51 1.48 6.32 1.73
C ALA A 51 1.70 7.39 0.65
N GLN A 52 2.85 7.37 -0.02
CA GLN A 52 3.14 8.30 -1.11
C GLN A 52 2.43 7.92 -2.40
N MET A 53 2.29 6.64 -2.67
CA MET A 53 1.65 6.15 -3.90
C MET A 53 0.19 6.58 -4.03
N VAL A 54 -0.52 6.73 -2.91
CA VAL A 54 -1.94 7.08 -2.94
C VAL A 54 -2.20 8.57 -3.10
N LYS A 55 -1.15 9.37 -3.20
CA LYS A 55 -1.29 10.83 -3.36
C LYS A 55 -2.15 11.21 -4.57
N GLU A 56 -2.05 10.44 -5.65
CA GLU A 56 -2.80 10.72 -6.88
C GLU A 56 -4.32 10.65 -6.70
N TYR A 57 -4.78 10.06 -5.59
CA TYR A 57 -6.20 9.94 -5.30
C TYR A 57 -6.76 11.05 -4.42
N GLU A 58 -5.92 12.04 -4.06
CA GLU A 58 -6.41 13.21 -3.31
C GLU A 58 -7.47 13.96 -4.12
N GLY A 59 -8.52 14.40 -3.43
CA GLY A 59 -9.57 15.18 -4.07
C GLY A 59 -10.56 14.36 -4.89
N ARG A 60 -10.45 13.04 -4.84
CA ARG A 60 -11.39 12.15 -5.49
C ARG A 60 -12.60 11.86 -4.57
N GLU A 61 -13.49 11.01 -5.02
CA GLU A 61 -14.77 10.75 -4.35
C GLU A 61 -14.64 10.07 -2.99
N LEU A 62 -13.49 9.42 -2.71
CA LEU A 62 -13.25 8.79 -1.41
C LEU A 62 -12.40 9.68 -0.52
N PRO A 63 -12.73 9.75 0.79
CA PRO A 63 -11.82 10.39 1.74
C PRO A 63 -10.47 9.69 1.75
N MET A 64 -9.39 10.45 1.99
CA MET A 64 -8.05 9.85 2.00
C MET A 64 -7.88 8.78 3.07
N SER A 65 -8.61 8.87 4.19
CA SER A 65 -8.59 7.81 5.20
C SER A 65 -9.05 6.47 4.64
N ASP A 66 -10.07 6.50 3.78
CA ASP A 66 -10.57 5.28 3.13
C ASP A 66 -9.62 4.78 2.05
N VAL A 67 -9.02 5.70 1.29
CA VAL A 67 -8.02 5.35 0.28
C VAL A 67 -6.82 4.66 0.93
N VAL A 68 -6.32 5.22 2.02
CA VAL A 68 -5.19 4.65 2.77
C VAL A 68 -5.54 3.26 3.30
N GLN A 69 -6.74 3.10 3.84
CA GLN A 69 -7.19 1.80 4.35
C GLN A 69 -7.21 0.74 3.25
N GLU A 70 -7.79 1.08 2.09
CA GLU A 70 -7.83 0.17 0.95
C GLU A 70 -6.42 -0.19 0.45
N ALA A 71 -5.54 0.80 0.40
CA ALA A 71 -4.16 0.59 -0.05
C ALA A 71 -3.40 -0.32 0.92
N ASN A 72 -3.60 -0.16 2.22
CA ASN A 72 -2.93 -1.00 3.22
C ASN A 72 -3.44 -2.43 3.22
N VAL A 73 -4.74 -2.63 2.98
CA VAL A 73 -5.30 -3.98 2.80
C VAL A 73 -4.66 -4.62 1.57
N ALA A 74 -4.55 -3.86 0.47
CA ALA A 74 -3.93 -4.36 -0.76
C ALA A 74 -2.45 -4.70 -0.55
N LEU A 75 -1.71 -3.88 0.20
CA LEU A 75 -0.32 -4.16 0.54
C LEU A 75 -0.18 -5.48 1.28
N THR A 76 -1.01 -5.69 2.29
CA THR A 76 -0.98 -6.91 3.09
C THR A 76 -1.29 -8.14 2.21
N ALA A 77 -2.31 -8.02 1.38
CA ALA A 77 -2.69 -9.10 0.47
C ALA A 77 -1.61 -9.38 -0.57
N ALA A 78 -0.99 -8.33 -1.12
CA ALA A 78 0.09 -8.47 -2.10
C ALA A 78 1.31 -9.18 -1.48
N ALA A 79 1.69 -8.79 -0.25
CA ALA A 79 2.80 -9.44 0.43
C ALA A 79 2.50 -10.92 0.69
N ALA A 80 1.27 -11.24 1.09
CA ALA A 80 0.86 -12.62 1.33
C ALA A 80 0.91 -13.45 0.05
N ALA A 81 0.55 -12.86 -1.08
CA ALA A 81 0.50 -13.55 -2.38
C ALA A 81 1.85 -13.57 -3.12
N TYR A 82 2.82 -12.78 -2.67
CA TYR A 82 4.09 -12.64 -3.39
C TYR A 82 4.86 -13.96 -3.43
N ASP A 83 5.18 -14.42 -4.63
CA ASP A 83 5.89 -15.69 -4.85
C ASP A 83 7.15 -15.52 -5.71
N GLY A 84 7.54 -14.29 -6.01
CA GLY A 84 8.73 -13.99 -6.80
C GLY A 84 8.52 -14.05 -8.30
N SER A 85 7.31 -14.38 -8.78
CA SER A 85 7.03 -14.48 -10.21
C SER A 85 6.93 -13.13 -10.91
N GLN A 86 6.75 -12.05 -10.14
CA GLN A 86 6.70 -10.69 -10.67
C GLN A 86 7.63 -9.79 -9.86
N GLN A 87 8.01 -8.66 -10.44
CA GLN A 87 8.78 -7.66 -9.73
C GLN A 87 7.89 -7.03 -8.66
N TRP A 88 8.38 -6.99 -7.41
CA TRP A 88 7.56 -6.60 -6.26
C TRP A 88 6.92 -5.22 -6.41
N GLN A 89 7.70 -4.21 -6.83
CA GLN A 89 7.18 -2.84 -6.90
C GLN A 89 6.04 -2.72 -7.92
N GLU A 90 6.16 -3.39 -9.05
CA GLU A 90 5.12 -3.39 -10.07
C GLU A 90 3.88 -4.14 -9.61
N PHE A 91 4.07 -5.30 -8.99
CA PHE A 91 2.98 -6.10 -8.45
C PHE A 91 2.21 -5.30 -7.39
N LEU A 92 2.93 -4.68 -6.46
CA LEU A 92 2.32 -3.87 -5.41
C LEU A 92 1.52 -2.70 -5.98
N ALA A 93 2.10 -1.95 -6.91
CA ALA A 93 1.44 -0.80 -7.53
C ALA A 93 0.13 -1.21 -8.21
N GLN A 94 0.16 -2.34 -8.92
CA GLN A 94 -1.01 -2.87 -9.62
C GLN A 94 -2.12 -3.27 -8.64
N GLU A 95 -1.76 -3.96 -7.56
CA GLU A 95 -2.72 -4.39 -6.55
C GLU A 95 -3.35 -3.20 -5.84
N ILE A 96 -2.57 -2.19 -5.50
CA ILE A 96 -3.09 -0.98 -4.87
C ILE A 96 -4.05 -0.24 -5.80
N ARG A 97 -3.65 -0.07 -7.07
CA ARG A 97 -4.50 0.60 -8.05
C ARG A 97 -5.84 -0.12 -8.21
N GLN A 98 -5.81 -1.43 -8.35
CA GLN A 98 -7.04 -2.21 -8.49
C GLN A 98 -7.96 -2.06 -7.29
N ALA A 99 -7.39 -2.11 -6.09
CA ALA A 99 -8.18 -1.99 -4.86
C ALA A 99 -8.82 -0.62 -4.71
N VAL A 100 -8.05 0.44 -4.93
CA VAL A 100 -8.54 1.81 -4.77
C VAL A 100 -9.57 2.14 -5.87
N GLU A 101 -9.30 1.74 -7.10
CA GLU A 101 -10.24 2.00 -8.18
C GLU A 101 -11.55 1.23 -8.04
N ALA A 102 -11.50 0.00 -7.52
CA ALA A 102 -12.70 -0.76 -7.20
C ALA A 102 -13.53 -0.04 -6.12
N ALA A 103 -12.87 0.51 -5.11
CA ALA A 103 -13.55 1.25 -4.06
C ALA A 103 -14.17 2.55 -4.58
N LEU A 104 -13.47 3.24 -5.49
CA LEU A 104 -13.99 4.44 -6.14
C LEU A 104 -15.22 4.13 -7.00
N GLU A 105 -15.20 3.03 -7.72
CA GLU A 105 -16.30 2.58 -8.56
C GLU A 105 -17.53 2.23 -7.72
N GLU A 106 -17.31 1.56 -6.60
CA GLU A 106 -18.35 1.22 -5.65
C GLU A 106 -19.01 2.49 -5.07
N GLN A 107 -18.21 3.50 -4.74
CA GLN A 107 -18.68 4.77 -4.24
C GLN A 107 -19.57 5.48 -5.26
N LYS A 108 -19.20 5.45 -6.54
CA LYS A 108 -20.00 6.03 -7.61
C LYS A 108 -21.35 5.35 -7.74
N THR A 109 -21.37 4.03 -7.69
CA THR A 109 -22.58 3.24 -7.79
C THR A 109 -23.55 3.59 -6.67
N GLU A 110 -23.06 3.71 -5.44
CA GLU A 110 -23.87 4.12 -4.30
C GLU A 110 -24.43 5.52 -4.46
N ALA A 111 -23.63 6.44 -5.01
CA ALA A 111 -24.08 7.82 -5.21
C ALA A 111 -25.15 7.95 -6.28
N GLU A 112 -25.25 7.00 -7.20
CA GLU A 112 -26.24 7.00 -8.28
C GLU A 112 -27.58 6.39 -7.86
N ILE A 113 -27.66 5.73 -6.73
CA ILE A 113 -28.89 5.17 -6.18
C ILE A 113 -29.65 6.27 -5.43
#